data_d14a5cf6acd6dbe779f7d6efd91143d8
#
_entry.id   d14a5cf6acd6dbe779f7d6efd91143d8
#
_cell.length_a   1.000
_cell.length_b   1.000
_cell.length_c   1.000
_cell.angle_alpha   90.00
_cell.angle_beta   90.00
_cell.angle_gamma   90.00
#
_symmetry.space_group_name_H-M   'P 1'
#
loop_
_entity.id
_entity.type
_entity.pdbx_description
1 polymer ?
#
loop_
_entity_poly.entity_id
_entity_poly.type
_entity_poly.pdbx_seq_one_letter_code
_entity_poly.pdbx_strand_id
1 'polypeptide(L)'
;MAIDPKTAATIAKIAMQSVKDEEERHKTFLIILAPLIAVLLILSFLVYILTSPFQAISHFFTGNELNYVQDITSSYSYGQLVNPNDESYIESSGSDFSGVSFKDGKTEVVYYNQADSRWKNTPYGKTGTIGRSGCGPTSLSIVVSSLTDKKVDPIQMSKWAYENGYYLEGAGSFHSLIPGGAKYFGLKVEGVKSNEPQKLVDALSQGKLIIAIMAKGHFTSSGHFIVLRGVTQGRKILVADPVSRKRSEQEWDLSIILNETNKGAAAGGPFWIISK
;
A
#
# COMPACT_ATOMS: atom_id res chain seq x y z
N MET A 1 75.24 -36.70 7.98
CA MET A 1 75.92 -35.40 8.28
C MET A 1 75.07 -34.63 9.33
N ALA A 2 75.60 -34.47 10.52
CA ALA A 2 74.95 -33.69 11.53
C ALA A 2 75.19 -32.20 11.25
N ILE A 3 74.12 -31.37 11.26
CA ILE A 3 74.21 -29.94 11.04
C ILE A 3 74.93 -29.35 12.26
N ASP A 4 75.97 -28.54 12.03
CA ASP A 4 76.63 -27.78 13.11
C ASP A 4 75.62 -26.93 13.93
N PRO A 5 75.71 -26.95 15.28
CA PRO A 5 74.78 -26.22 16.19
C PRO A 5 74.70 -24.76 15.88
N LYS A 6 75.71 -24.07 15.43
CA LYS A 6 75.73 -22.67 15.02
C LYS A 6 74.91 -22.43 13.76
N THR A 7 75.01 -23.33 12.77
CA THR A 7 74.24 -23.27 11.54
C THR A 7 72.78 -23.56 11.82
N ALA A 8 72.45 -24.51 12.71
CA ALA A 8 71.06 -24.76 13.14
C ALA A 8 70.42 -23.55 13.86
N ALA A 9 71.18 -22.87 14.74
CA ALA A 9 70.74 -21.69 15.43
C ALA A 9 70.48 -20.48 14.47
N THR A 10 71.35 -20.37 13.44
CA THR A 10 71.20 -19.31 12.43
C THR A 10 69.98 -19.54 11.55
N ILE A 11 69.72 -20.77 11.11
CA ILE A 11 68.52 -21.14 10.34
C ILE A 11 67.25 -20.91 11.16
N ALA A 12 67.26 -21.32 12.45
CA ALA A 12 66.13 -21.07 13.35
C ALA A 12 65.85 -19.58 13.53
N LYS A 13 66.86 -18.74 13.64
CA LYS A 13 66.74 -17.28 13.77
C LYS A 13 66.15 -16.64 12.51
N ILE A 14 66.63 -17.05 11.32
CA ILE A 14 66.10 -16.59 10.02
C ILE A 14 64.66 -17.04 9.86
N ALA A 15 64.29 -18.26 10.18
CA ALA A 15 62.91 -18.77 10.12
C ALA A 15 61.99 -18.02 11.09
N MET A 16 62.42 -17.77 12.34
CA MET A 16 61.66 -16.94 13.27
C MET A 16 61.47 -15.49 12.78
N GLN A 17 62.47 -14.89 12.16
CA GLN A 17 62.41 -13.56 11.63
C GLN A 17 61.46 -13.47 10.42
N SER A 18 61.48 -14.45 9.51
CA SER A 18 60.57 -14.52 8.38
C SER A 18 59.11 -14.70 8.82
N VAL A 19 58.85 -15.50 9.84
CA VAL A 19 57.50 -15.68 10.42
C VAL A 19 57.05 -14.36 11.08
N LYS A 20 57.93 -13.67 11.80
CA LYS A 20 57.60 -12.37 12.42
C LYS A 20 57.35 -11.30 11.39
N ASP A 21 58.11 -11.23 10.31
CA ASP A 21 57.92 -10.30 9.21
C ASP A 21 56.62 -10.59 8.45
N GLU A 22 56.21 -11.85 8.38
CA GLU A 22 54.93 -12.24 7.76
C GLU A 22 53.76 -11.86 8.65
N GLU A 23 53.83 -12.05 9.95
CA GLU A 23 52.82 -11.62 10.92
C GLU A 23 52.69 -10.08 10.97
N GLU A 24 53.77 -9.35 10.94
CA GLU A 24 53.77 -7.88 10.88
C GLU A 24 53.18 -7.39 9.56
N ARG A 25 53.45 -8.00 8.42
CA ARG A 25 52.82 -7.70 7.15
C ARG A 25 51.32 -7.97 7.17
N HIS A 26 50.88 -9.08 7.76
CA HIS A 26 49.46 -9.37 7.93
C HIS A 26 48.74 -8.32 8.83
N LYS A 27 49.37 -7.92 9.93
CA LYS A 27 48.86 -6.89 10.80
C LYS A 27 48.72 -5.54 10.07
N THR A 28 49.77 -5.13 9.35
CA THR A 28 49.78 -3.89 8.56
C THR A 28 48.73 -3.92 7.45
N PHE A 29 48.63 -5.06 6.75
CA PHE A 29 47.60 -5.26 5.72
C PHE A 29 46.18 -5.18 6.30
N LEU A 30 45.92 -5.81 7.44
CA LEU A 30 44.60 -5.70 8.12
C LEU A 30 44.29 -4.30 8.61
N ILE A 31 45.29 -3.56 9.15
CA ILE A 31 45.11 -2.16 9.61
C ILE A 31 44.72 -1.23 8.45
N ILE A 32 45.27 -1.45 7.26
CA ILE A 32 44.97 -0.63 6.07
C ILE A 32 43.69 -1.11 5.39
N LEU A 33 43.51 -2.42 5.25
CA LEU A 33 42.39 -3.01 4.49
C LEU A 33 41.06 -2.97 5.25
N ALA A 34 41.10 -3.16 6.58
CA ALA A 34 39.89 -3.19 7.37
C ALA A 34 39.05 -1.88 7.28
N PRO A 35 39.65 -0.68 7.43
CA PRO A 35 38.87 0.56 7.24
C PRO A 35 38.42 0.76 5.79
N LEU A 36 39.18 0.33 4.81
CA LEU A 36 38.78 0.40 3.40
C LEU A 36 37.55 -0.49 3.14
N ILE A 37 37.56 -1.73 3.64
CA ILE A 37 36.42 -2.63 3.58
C ILE A 37 35.21 -2.05 4.31
N ALA A 38 35.43 -1.48 5.51
CA ALA A 38 34.34 -0.83 6.26
C ALA A 38 33.70 0.32 5.46
N VAL A 39 34.50 1.16 4.82
CA VAL A 39 33.97 2.25 3.96
C VAL A 39 33.21 1.69 2.76
N LEU A 40 33.72 0.65 2.10
CA LEU A 40 33.02 0.00 0.99
C LEU A 40 31.69 -0.63 1.43
N LEU A 41 31.64 -1.25 2.61
CA LEU A 41 30.40 -1.79 3.17
C LEU A 41 29.39 -0.70 3.50
N ILE A 42 29.86 0.42 4.07
CA ILE A 42 28.99 1.59 4.36
C ILE A 42 28.46 2.18 3.04
N LEU A 43 29.30 2.36 2.03
CA LEU A 43 28.86 2.86 0.73
C LEU A 43 27.88 1.89 0.05
N SER A 44 28.16 0.60 0.10
CA SER A 44 27.27 -0.44 -0.42
C SER A 44 25.90 -0.42 0.30
N PHE A 45 25.91 -0.26 1.62
CA PHE A 45 24.70 -0.13 2.42
C PHE A 45 23.93 1.16 2.11
N LEU A 46 24.61 2.28 1.90
CA LEU A 46 23.98 3.54 1.47
C LEU A 46 23.35 3.40 0.08
N VAL A 47 24.06 2.79 -0.87
CA VAL A 47 23.51 2.48 -2.21
C VAL A 47 22.29 1.59 -2.09
N TYR A 48 22.35 0.55 -1.24
CA TYR A 48 21.21 -0.35 -0.99
C TYR A 48 20.01 0.40 -0.40
N ILE A 49 20.20 1.29 0.57
CA ILE A 49 19.10 2.14 1.12
C ILE A 49 18.52 3.06 0.03
N LEU A 50 19.36 3.66 -0.81
CA LEU A 50 18.92 4.59 -1.85
C LEU A 50 18.20 3.89 -3.01
N THR A 51 18.60 2.67 -3.35
CA THR A 51 18.00 1.89 -4.46
C THR A 51 16.83 1.03 -4.04
N SER A 52 16.78 0.63 -2.77
CA SER A 52 15.74 -0.25 -2.22
C SER A 52 15.36 0.15 -0.79
N PRO A 53 14.87 1.38 -0.58
CA PRO A 53 14.66 1.92 0.76
C PRO A 53 13.70 1.07 1.60
N PHE A 54 12.70 0.47 0.96
CA PHE A 54 11.75 -0.39 1.64
C PHE A 54 12.39 -1.68 2.15
N GLN A 55 13.18 -2.37 1.32
CA GLN A 55 13.84 -3.62 1.73
C GLN A 55 14.88 -3.40 2.81
N ALA A 56 15.60 -2.26 2.76
CA ALA A 56 16.58 -1.89 3.77
C ALA A 56 15.95 -1.67 5.16
N ILE A 57 14.77 -1.04 5.19
CA ILE A 57 14.07 -0.70 6.43
C ILE A 57 13.26 -1.88 6.97
N SER A 58 12.70 -2.73 6.10
CA SER A 58 11.85 -3.85 6.49
C SER A 58 12.48 -4.86 7.45
N HIS A 59 13.82 -4.99 7.42
CA HIS A 59 14.55 -5.86 8.35
C HIS A 59 14.59 -5.36 9.81
N PHE A 60 14.25 -4.09 10.06
CA PHE A 60 14.28 -3.49 11.38
C PHE A 60 12.92 -3.46 12.09
N PHE A 61 11.82 -3.77 11.38
CA PHE A 61 10.46 -3.66 11.90
C PHE A 61 9.78 -5.02 12.05
N THR A 62 8.97 -5.15 13.07
CA THR A 62 8.09 -6.31 13.27
C THR A 62 6.82 -6.20 12.43
N GLY A 63 6.04 -7.27 12.30
CA GLY A 63 4.96 -7.40 11.30
C GLY A 63 3.97 -6.23 11.17
N ASN A 64 3.56 -5.59 12.28
CA ASN A 64 2.64 -4.44 12.22
C ASN A 64 3.32 -3.15 11.74
N GLU A 65 4.58 -2.95 12.12
CA GLU A 65 5.39 -1.81 11.71
C GLU A 65 5.82 -1.94 10.26
N LEU A 66 6.07 -3.18 9.77
CA LEU A 66 6.30 -3.48 8.36
C LEU A 66 5.13 -3.08 7.48
N ASN A 67 3.90 -3.36 7.89
CA ASN A 67 2.70 -2.95 7.16
C ASN A 67 2.61 -1.41 7.09
N TYR A 68 2.91 -0.71 8.19
CA TYR A 68 2.91 0.75 8.22
C TYR A 68 3.96 1.36 7.30
N VAL A 69 5.21 0.85 7.33
CA VAL A 69 6.28 1.31 6.45
C VAL A 69 5.98 0.97 4.98
N GLN A 70 5.41 -0.19 4.71
CA GLN A 70 4.98 -0.59 3.37
C GLN A 70 3.85 0.31 2.86
N ASP A 71 2.89 0.68 3.70
CA ASP A 71 1.83 1.62 3.36
C ASP A 71 2.40 3.01 3.03
N ILE A 72 3.32 3.53 3.85
CA ILE A 72 4.01 4.79 3.59
C ILE A 72 4.75 4.71 2.25
N THR A 73 5.60 3.72 2.05
CA THR A 73 6.43 3.63 0.83
C THR A 73 5.59 3.38 -0.42
N SER A 74 4.52 2.58 -0.35
CA SER A 74 3.60 2.42 -1.47
C SER A 74 2.85 3.72 -1.77
N SER A 75 2.46 4.46 -0.75
CA SER A 75 1.82 5.78 -0.90
C SER A 75 2.76 6.79 -1.54
N TYR A 76 4.06 6.78 -1.20
CA TYR A 76 5.07 7.64 -1.82
C TYR A 76 5.53 7.17 -3.20
N SER A 77 5.69 5.86 -3.45
CA SER A 77 6.14 5.32 -4.73
C SER A 77 5.11 5.47 -5.84
N TYR A 78 3.84 5.47 -5.48
CA TYR A 78 2.72 5.79 -6.37
C TYR A 78 2.18 7.19 -6.10
N GLY A 79 2.99 8.01 -5.49
CA GLY A 79 2.74 9.31 -4.89
C GLY A 79 2.12 10.33 -5.82
N GLN A 80 0.92 10.12 -6.09
CA GLN A 80 -0.07 11.17 -6.23
C GLN A 80 -1.44 10.49 -6.12
N LEU A 81 -1.94 10.47 -4.93
CA LEU A 81 -3.36 10.36 -4.69
C LEU A 81 -4.03 11.36 -5.59
N VAL A 82 -5.10 10.95 -6.22
CA VAL A 82 -5.89 11.72 -7.18
C VAL A 82 -5.29 13.11 -7.39
N ASN A 83 -4.64 13.36 -8.53
CA ASN A 83 -4.11 14.70 -8.78
C ASN A 83 -5.23 15.69 -8.44
N PRO A 84 -5.10 16.47 -7.35
CA PRO A 84 -6.21 17.33 -6.91
C PRO A 84 -6.60 18.36 -7.96
N ASN A 85 -5.82 18.49 -9.02
CA ASN A 85 -6.05 19.37 -10.15
C ASN A 85 -6.55 18.62 -11.40
N ASP A 86 -6.71 17.30 -11.35
CA ASP A 86 -7.28 16.52 -12.47
C ASP A 86 -8.79 16.33 -12.25
N GLU A 87 -9.52 17.42 -12.46
CA GLU A 87 -10.98 17.45 -12.36
C GLU A 87 -11.69 16.53 -13.37
N SER A 88 -10.97 16.01 -14.37
CA SER A 88 -11.53 15.11 -15.38
C SER A 88 -12.03 13.78 -14.80
N TYR A 89 -11.49 13.37 -13.65
CA TYR A 89 -11.89 12.15 -12.94
C TYR A 89 -12.96 12.38 -11.85
N ILE A 90 -13.23 13.64 -11.46
CA ILE A 90 -14.19 13.98 -10.44
C ILE A 90 -15.46 14.52 -11.11
N GLU A 91 -16.61 13.94 -10.80
CA GLU A 91 -17.89 14.47 -11.22
C GLU A 91 -18.11 15.89 -10.68
N SER A 92 -18.72 16.76 -11.47
CA SER A 92 -18.91 18.19 -11.18
C SER A 92 -19.37 18.41 -9.73
N SER A 93 -18.61 19.22 -9.02
CA SER A 93 -18.84 19.52 -7.62
C SER A 93 -20.18 20.25 -7.43
N GLY A 94 -21.06 19.70 -6.61
CA GLY A 94 -22.31 20.35 -6.22
C GLY A 94 -23.57 19.50 -6.33
N SER A 95 -23.48 18.28 -6.88
CA SER A 95 -24.62 17.36 -6.90
C SER A 95 -24.91 16.82 -5.50
N ASP A 96 -26.18 16.66 -5.18
CA ASP A 96 -26.67 15.94 -4.01
C ASP A 96 -26.94 14.48 -4.39
N PHE A 97 -26.21 13.56 -3.77
CA PHE A 97 -26.36 12.11 -3.98
C PHE A 97 -27.14 11.45 -2.84
N SER A 98 -27.91 12.23 -2.05
CA SER A 98 -28.75 11.73 -0.95
C SER A 98 -29.68 10.62 -1.40
N GLY A 99 -29.67 9.52 -0.64
CA GLY A 99 -30.59 8.40 -0.85
C GLY A 99 -30.32 7.56 -2.10
N VAL A 100 -29.21 7.80 -2.82
CA VAL A 100 -28.83 6.97 -3.94
C VAL A 100 -28.36 5.60 -3.45
N SER A 101 -28.93 4.55 -4.03
CA SER A 101 -28.45 3.17 -3.84
C SER A 101 -28.48 2.41 -5.16
N PHE A 102 -27.65 1.37 -5.26
CA PHE A 102 -27.61 0.45 -6.40
C PHE A 102 -28.24 -0.88 -5.99
N LYS A 103 -29.20 -1.38 -6.78
CA LYS A 103 -29.96 -2.62 -6.54
C LYS A 103 -29.76 -3.68 -7.62
N ASP A 104 -28.89 -3.42 -8.58
CA ASP A 104 -28.59 -4.26 -9.75
C ASP A 104 -27.54 -5.34 -9.46
N GLY A 105 -26.95 -5.36 -8.25
CA GLY A 105 -26.11 -6.45 -7.74
C GLY A 105 -26.86 -7.40 -6.81
N LYS A 106 -26.13 -8.40 -6.29
CA LYS A 106 -26.67 -9.34 -5.29
C LYS A 106 -26.99 -8.66 -3.95
N THR A 107 -26.21 -7.62 -3.61
CA THR A 107 -26.37 -6.80 -2.41
C THR A 107 -26.80 -5.40 -2.82
N GLU A 108 -27.80 -4.86 -2.14
CA GLU A 108 -28.14 -3.43 -2.30
C GLU A 108 -27.01 -2.60 -1.69
N VAL A 109 -26.48 -1.65 -2.46
CA VAL A 109 -25.31 -0.86 -2.07
C VAL A 109 -25.69 0.61 -1.93
N VAL A 110 -25.56 1.13 -0.73
CA VAL A 110 -25.69 2.57 -0.45
C VAL A 110 -24.55 3.30 -1.15
N TYR A 111 -24.87 4.37 -1.88
CA TYR A 111 -23.88 5.15 -2.59
C TYR A 111 -23.55 6.45 -1.86
N TYR A 112 -22.27 6.70 -1.68
CA TYR A 112 -21.72 7.98 -1.25
C TYR A 112 -20.73 8.49 -2.29
N ASN A 113 -20.85 9.79 -2.63
CA ASN A 113 -19.86 10.45 -3.48
C ASN A 113 -19.04 11.42 -2.62
N GLN A 114 -17.71 11.34 -2.67
CA GLN A 114 -16.84 12.20 -1.86
C GLN A 114 -16.96 13.69 -2.25
N ALA A 115 -17.36 14.00 -3.51
CA ALA A 115 -17.57 15.35 -3.99
C ALA A 115 -18.95 15.93 -3.67
N ASP A 116 -19.80 15.19 -2.95
CA ASP A 116 -21.12 15.66 -2.53
C ASP A 116 -21.02 16.96 -1.74
N SER A 117 -21.92 17.91 -2.05
CA SER A 117 -21.93 19.25 -1.46
C SER A 117 -22.00 19.26 0.06
N ARG A 118 -22.59 18.23 0.66
CA ARG A 118 -22.76 18.09 2.11
C ARG A 118 -21.44 17.93 2.87
N TRP A 119 -20.40 17.37 2.23
CA TRP A 119 -19.12 17.07 2.92
C TRP A 119 -17.84 17.29 2.13
N LYS A 120 -17.90 17.61 0.82
CA LYS A 120 -16.67 17.76 0.00
C LYS A 120 -15.63 18.72 0.60
N ASN A 121 -16.09 19.77 1.29
CA ASN A 121 -15.23 20.77 1.91
C ASN A 121 -14.88 20.45 3.37
N THR A 122 -15.43 19.38 3.95
CA THR A 122 -15.11 18.96 5.32
C THR A 122 -13.63 18.54 5.38
N PRO A 123 -12.88 19.03 6.39
CA PRO A 123 -11.48 18.65 6.55
C PRO A 123 -11.30 17.14 6.69
N TYR A 124 -10.28 16.60 6.01
CA TYR A 124 -9.74 15.28 6.23
C TYR A 124 -8.25 15.44 6.47
N GLY A 125 -7.85 15.33 7.72
CA GLY A 125 -6.54 15.73 8.21
C GLY A 125 -6.39 17.25 8.32
N LYS A 126 -5.17 17.73 8.35
CA LYS A 126 -4.82 19.16 8.48
C LYS A 126 -4.84 19.90 7.14
N THR A 127 -4.52 19.20 6.06
CA THR A 127 -4.27 19.79 4.74
C THR A 127 -5.22 19.32 3.66
N GLY A 128 -5.95 18.21 3.90
CA GLY A 128 -6.89 17.62 2.95
C GLY A 128 -8.34 17.97 3.22
N THR A 129 -9.20 17.62 2.28
CA THR A 129 -10.66 17.61 2.43
C THR A 129 -11.21 16.27 1.94
N ILE A 130 -12.43 15.92 2.34
CA ILE A 130 -13.10 14.71 1.88
C ILE A 130 -13.19 14.71 0.35
N GLY A 131 -13.57 15.83 -0.27
CA GLY A 131 -13.67 15.95 -1.72
C GLY A 131 -12.36 15.69 -2.47
N ARG A 132 -11.21 15.94 -1.84
CA ARG A 132 -9.88 15.79 -2.47
C ARG A 132 -9.19 14.46 -2.14
N SER A 133 -9.32 13.98 -0.91
CA SER A 133 -8.53 12.86 -0.38
C SER A 133 -9.39 11.76 0.24
N GLY A 134 -10.72 11.86 0.13
CA GLY A 134 -11.66 11.02 0.86
C GLY A 134 -12.07 9.72 0.17
N CYS A 135 -11.43 9.30 -0.93
CA CYS A 135 -11.84 8.08 -1.65
C CYS A 135 -11.79 6.82 -0.76
N GLY A 136 -10.74 6.67 0.05
CA GLY A 136 -10.60 5.56 0.99
C GLY A 136 -11.75 5.50 2.01
N PRO A 137 -11.93 6.52 2.86
CA PRO A 137 -13.02 6.53 3.83
C PRO A 137 -14.41 6.50 3.17
N THR A 138 -14.62 7.16 2.01
CA THR A 138 -15.92 7.09 1.31
C THR A 138 -16.20 5.67 0.79
N SER A 139 -15.23 4.98 0.22
CA SER A 139 -15.38 3.57 -0.18
C SER A 139 -15.71 2.67 1.02
N LEU A 140 -15.04 2.89 2.16
CA LEU A 140 -15.33 2.14 3.37
C LEU A 140 -16.72 2.48 3.95
N SER A 141 -17.16 3.75 3.88
CA SER A 141 -18.51 4.17 4.23
C SER A 141 -19.56 3.43 3.39
N ILE A 142 -19.36 3.34 2.08
CA ILE A 142 -20.24 2.59 1.16
C ILE A 142 -20.38 1.14 1.64
N VAL A 143 -19.25 0.48 1.89
CA VAL A 143 -19.24 -0.95 2.28
C VAL A 143 -19.87 -1.16 3.66
N VAL A 144 -19.47 -0.39 4.66
CA VAL A 144 -20.00 -0.51 6.04
C VAL A 144 -21.50 -0.24 6.08
N SER A 145 -21.96 0.84 5.43
CA SER A 145 -23.38 1.19 5.41
C SER A 145 -24.24 0.21 4.59
N SER A 146 -23.62 -0.54 3.66
CA SER A 146 -24.32 -1.55 2.86
C SER A 146 -24.38 -2.90 3.54
N LEU A 147 -23.33 -3.28 4.27
CA LEU A 147 -23.22 -4.60 4.88
C LEU A 147 -23.65 -4.65 6.34
N THR A 148 -23.83 -3.51 7.00
CA THR A 148 -24.24 -3.45 8.41
C THR A 148 -25.50 -2.60 8.58
N ASP A 149 -26.09 -2.60 9.77
CA ASP A 149 -27.19 -1.71 10.12
C ASP A 149 -26.73 -0.28 10.47
N LYS A 150 -25.41 -0.05 10.48
CA LYS A 150 -24.81 1.25 10.77
C LYS A 150 -24.81 2.11 9.52
N LYS A 151 -25.28 3.35 9.64
CA LYS A 151 -25.18 4.37 8.58
C LYS A 151 -24.01 5.29 8.91
N VAL A 152 -22.82 4.93 8.37
CA VAL A 152 -21.59 5.69 8.58
C VAL A 152 -21.31 6.50 7.32
N ASP A 153 -21.53 7.80 7.41
CA ASP A 153 -21.29 8.72 6.30
C ASP A 153 -19.78 9.05 6.11
N PRO A 154 -19.41 9.68 4.99
CA PRO A 154 -18.02 10.05 4.73
C PRO A 154 -17.40 11.00 5.78
N ILE A 155 -18.19 11.85 6.47
CA ILE A 155 -17.67 12.72 7.55
C ILE A 155 -17.23 11.87 8.73
N GLN A 156 -18.11 10.99 9.20
CA GLN A 156 -17.84 10.11 10.33
C GLN A 156 -16.66 9.17 10.04
N MET A 157 -16.64 8.60 8.85
CA MET A 157 -15.57 7.67 8.46
C MET A 157 -14.22 8.37 8.29
N SER A 158 -14.18 9.55 7.69
CA SER A 158 -12.94 10.33 7.54
C SER A 158 -12.39 10.78 8.89
N LYS A 159 -13.26 11.23 9.79
CA LYS A 159 -12.89 11.57 11.16
C LYS A 159 -12.28 10.35 11.88
N TRP A 160 -13.00 9.22 11.85
CA TRP A 160 -12.52 7.98 12.46
C TRP A 160 -11.16 7.55 11.86
N ALA A 161 -11.02 7.58 10.53
CA ALA A 161 -9.79 7.20 9.84
C ALA A 161 -8.60 8.08 10.25
N TYR A 162 -8.82 9.39 10.37
CA TYR A 162 -7.79 10.33 10.81
C TYR A 162 -7.37 10.08 12.27
N GLU A 163 -8.35 9.96 13.17
CA GLU A 163 -8.11 9.75 14.61
C GLU A 163 -7.42 8.41 14.91
N ASN A 164 -7.55 7.42 14.00
CA ASN A 164 -6.91 6.12 14.14
C ASN A 164 -5.63 5.96 13.28
N GLY A 165 -5.08 7.07 12.76
CA GLY A 165 -3.79 7.08 12.08
C GLY A 165 -3.80 6.49 10.66
N TYR A 166 -4.96 6.42 10.00
CA TYR A 166 -5.09 5.91 8.63
C TYR A 166 -4.95 6.98 7.55
N TYR A 167 -4.52 8.17 7.90
CA TYR A 167 -4.34 9.28 6.96
C TYR A 167 -2.90 9.80 6.98
N LEU A 168 -2.33 10.00 5.81
CA LEU A 168 -1.04 10.65 5.63
C LEU A 168 -1.27 12.04 5.02
N GLU A 169 -0.81 13.09 5.71
CA GLU A 169 -0.96 14.47 5.27
C GLU A 169 -0.37 14.69 3.86
N GLY A 170 -1.17 15.26 2.98
CA GLY A 170 -0.79 15.49 1.59
C GLY A 170 -0.79 14.26 0.69
N ALA A 171 -0.99 13.06 1.24
CA ALA A 171 -0.94 11.81 0.51
C ALA A 171 -2.24 10.99 0.54
N GLY A 172 -3.14 11.19 1.54
CA GLY A 172 -4.45 10.54 1.67
C GLY A 172 -4.44 9.33 2.58
N SER A 173 -5.28 8.34 2.31
CA SER A 173 -5.48 7.21 3.20
C SER A 173 -4.46 6.09 2.95
N PHE A 174 -3.94 5.53 4.04
CA PHE A 174 -3.16 4.28 3.98
C PHE A 174 -4.02 3.11 3.50
N HIS A 175 -3.40 2.12 2.85
CA HIS A 175 -4.09 0.89 2.41
C HIS A 175 -4.63 0.09 3.61
N SER A 176 -3.98 0.16 4.76
CA SER A 176 -4.40 -0.46 6.02
C SER A 176 -5.73 0.08 6.58
N LEU A 177 -6.19 1.24 6.11
CA LEU A 177 -7.53 1.75 6.39
C LEU A 177 -8.60 0.70 6.08
N ILE A 178 -8.47 0.00 4.95
CA ILE A 178 -9.52 -0.91 4.49
C ILE A 178 -9.66 -2.12 5.43
N PRO A 179 -8.62 -2.94 5.66
CA PRO A 179 -8.77 -4.07 6.58
C PRO A 179 -8.97 -3.62 8.03
N GLY A 180 -8.36 -2.51 8.47
CA GLY A 180 -8.53 -2.00 9.83
C GLY A 180 -9.95 -1.53 10.09
N GLY A 181 -10.50 -0.73 9.19
CA GLY A 181 -11.87 -0.23 9.31
C GLY A 181 -12.92 -1.33 9.17
N ALA A 182 -12.78 -2.24 8.19
CA ALA A 182 -13.69 -3.38 8.07
C ALA A 182 -13.80 -4.16 9.39
N LYS A 183 -12.67 -4.51 9.99
CA LYS A 183 -12.63 -5.20 11.30
C LYS A 183 -13.23 -4.37 12.43
N TYR A 184 -12.92 -3.08 12.51
CA TYR A 184 -13.48 -2.18 13.54
C TYR A 184 -15.01 -2.13 13.50
N PHE A 185 -15.59 -2.13 12.30
CA PHE A 185 -17.04 -2.12 12.12
C PHE A 185 -17.68 -3.53 12.18
N GLY A 186 -16.91 -4.55 12.53
CA GLY A 186 -17.40 -5.92 12.76
C GLY A 186 -17.53 -6.76 11.48
N LEU A 187 -16.89 -6.35 10.39
CA LEU A 187 -16.88 -7.08 9.13
C LEU A 187 -15.66 -7.99 9.00
N LYS A 188 -15.84 -9.10 8.29
CA LYS A 188 -14.75 -9.96 7.85
C LYS A 188 -14.08 -9.36 6.63
N VAL A 189 -12.75 -9.47 6.54
CA VAL A 189 -11.97 -8.94 5.43
C VAL A 189 -10.87 -9.92 5.02
N GLU A 190 -10.73 -10.13 3.72
CA GLU A 190 -9.73 -10.98 3.12
C GLU A 190 -9.02 -10.23 1.99
N GLY A 191 -7.69 -10.16 2.05
CA GLY A 191 -6.86 -9.58 0.99
C GLY A 191 -6.67 -10.56 -0.18
N VAL A 192 -6.75 -10.05 -1.41
CA VAL A 192 -6.64 -10.86 -2.64
C VAL A 192 -5.73 -10.17 -3.64
N LYS A 193 -4.90 -10.94 -4.32
CA LYS A 193 -3.99 -10.46 -5.37
C LYS A 193 -4.64 -10.49 -6.76
N SER A 194 -4.08 -9.71 -7.70
CA SER A 194 -4.62 -9.60 -9.07
C SER A 194 -4.54 -10.89 -9.88
N ASN A 195 -3.76 -11.86 -9.44
CA ASN A 195 -3.65 -13.19 -10.08
C ASN A 195 -4.70 -14.21 -9.60
N GLU A 196 -5.67 -13.77 -8.79
CA GLU A 196 -6.77 -14.61 -8.29
C GLU A 196 -8.15 -14.11 -8.79
N PRO A 197 -8.36 -13.92 -10.12
CA PRO A 197 -9.57 -13.28 -10.66
C PRO A 197 -10.86 -14.03 -10.34
N GLN A 198 -10.81 -15.36 -10.32
CA GLN A 198 -11.99 -16.18 -10.05
C GLN A 198 -12.51 -15.95 -8.62
N LYS A 199 -11.62 -15.75 -7.67
CA LYS A 199 -11.98 -15.47 -6.27
C LYS A 199 -12.78 -14.16 -6.13
N LEU A 200 -12.44 -13.14 -6.94
CA LEU A 200 -13.20 -11.88 -6.97
C LEU A 200 -14.61 -12.11 -7.52
N VAL A 201 -14.73 -12.83 -8.64
CA VAL A 201 -16.01 -13.15 -9.27
C VAL A 201 -16.89 -13.96 -8.32
N ASP A 202 -16.34 -14.98 -7.68
CA ASP A 202 -17.06 -15.84 -6.73
C ASP A 202 -17.57 -15.04 -5.52
N ALA A 203 -16.74 -14.15 -4.98
CA ALA A 203 -17.10 -13.27 -3.87
C ALA A 203 -18.26 -12.33 -4.23
N LEU A 204 -18.17 -11.67 -5.38
CA LEU A 204 -19.23 -10.78 -5.88
C LEU A 204 -20.53 -11.53 -6.18
N SER A 205 -20.44 -12.74 -6.75
CA SER A 205 -21.59 -13.60 -7.00
C SER A 205 -22.30 -14.06 -5.71
N GLN A 206 -21.56 -14.12 -4.60
CA GLN A 206 -22.10 -14.40 -3.26
C GLN A 206 -22.67 -13.17 -2.55
N GLY A 207 -22.57 -11.97 -3.15
CA GLY A 207 -23.04 -10.72 -2.57
C GLY A 207 -22.05 -10.08 -1.60
N LYS A 208 -20.81 -10.54 -1.57
CA LYS A 208 -19.74 -9.83 -0.86
C LYS A 208 -19.35 -8.58 -1.64
N LEU A 209 -18.85 -7.59 -0.95
CA LEU A 209 -18.31 -6.38 -1.57
C LEU A 209 -16.78 -6.40 -1.55
N ILE A 210 -16.18 -5.73 -2.51
CA ILE A 210 -14.72 -5.67 -2.62
C ILE A 210 -14.30 -4.21 -2.72
N ILE A 211 -13.37 -3.78 -1.88
CA ILE A 211 -12.68 -2.51 -2.10
C ILE A 211 -11.42 -2.82 -2.90
N ALA A 212 -11.17 -2.03 -3.95
CA ALA A 212 -9.98 -2.13 -4.78
C ALA A 212 -9.22 -0.81 -4.77
N ILE A 213 -7.88 -0.88 -4.71
CA ILE A 213 -7.02 0.29 -4.96
C ILE A 213 -6.54 0.28 -6.40
N MET A 214 -6.94 1.28 -7.17
CA MET A 214 -6.63 1.45 -8.58
C MET A 214 -5.34 2.28 -8.74
N ALA A 215 -4.57 1.98 -9.77
CA ALA A 215 -3.49 2.80 -10.31
C ALA A 215 -3.99 3.56 -11.53
N LYS A 216 -3.09 4.25 -12.23
CA LYS A 216 -3.41 5.04 -13.44
C LYS A 216 -4.17 4.22 -14.48
N GLY A 217 -5.31 4.75 -14.91
CA GLY A 217 -6.18 4.11 -15.90
C GLY A 217 -7.52 4.83 -16.02
N HIS A 218 -8.59 4.08 -16.22
CA HIS A 218 -9.95 4.62 -16.39
C HIS A 218 -10.53 5.28 -15.12
N PHE A 219 -10.05 4.88 -13.94
CA PHE A 219 -10.60 5.34 -12.65
C PHE A 219 -9.82 6.50 -12.04
N THR A 220 -8.56 6.68 -12.42
CA THR A 220 -7.69 7.70 -11.84
C THR A 220 -6.44 7.92 -12.69
N SER A 221 -5.85 9.11 -12.60
CA SER A 221 -4.52 9.41 -13.14
C SER A 221 -3.38 8.96 -12.22
N SER A 222 -3.67 8.57 -10.97
CA SER A 222 -2.67 8.26 -9.95
C SER A 222 -3.05 7.06 -9.08
N GLY A 223 -3.81 7.27 -8.00
CA GLY A 223 -4.28 6.25 -7.08
C GLY A 223 -5.71 6.54 -6.62
N HIS A 224 -6.58 5.51 -6.52
CA HIS A 224 -7.98 5.71 -6.18
C HIS A 224 -8.62 4.44 -5.62
N PHE A 225 -9.35 4.56 -4.52
CA PHE A 225 -10.17 3.48 -3.99
C PHE A 225 -11.54 3.46 -4.65
N ILE A 226 -11.97 2.29 -5.10
CA ILE A 226 -13.32 2.03 -5.61
C ILE A 226 -13.93 0.81 -4.92
N VAL A 227 -15.26 0.68 -4.99
CA VAL A 227 -15.97 -0.51 -4.50
C VAL A 227 -16.44 -1.33 -5.69
N LEU A 228 -16.08 -2.62 -5.76
CA LEU A 228 -16.70 -3.58 -6.66
C LEU A 228 -17.92 -4.13 -5.92
N ARG A 229 -19.10 -3.94 -6.48
CA ARG A 229 -20.39 -4.19 -5.81
C ARG A 229 -21.19 -5.34 -6.38
N GLY A 230 -20.73 -5.93 -7.49
CA GLY A 230 -21.41 -7.05 -8.10
C GLY A 230 -20.76 -7.50 -9.39
N VAL A 231 -21.26 -8.62 -9.90
CA VAL A 231 -20.93 -9.17 -11.23
C VAL A 231 -22.23 -9.50 -11.94
N THR A 232 -22.33 -9.10 -13.22
CA THR A 232 -23.49 -9.37 -14.07
C THR A 232 -23.47 -10.80 -14.63
N GLN A 233 -24.59 -11.24 -15.20
CA GLN A 233 -24.64 -12.51 -15.95
C GLN A 233 -23.64 -12.54 -17.12
N GLY A 234 -23.37 -11.38 -17.73
CA GLY A 234 -22.35 -11.21 -18.77
C GLY A 234 -20.91 -11.15 -18.21
N ARG A 235 -20.71 -11.44 -16.92
CA ARG A 235 -19.41 -11.41 -16.23
C ARG A 235 -18.73 -10.03 -16.22
N LYS A 236 -19.51 -8.97 -16.39
CA LYS A 236 -19.04 -7.60 -16.21
C LYS A 236 -19.08 -7.22 -14.73
N ILE A 237 -18.20 -6.34 -14.32
CA ILE A 237 -18.09 -5.88 -12.94
C ILE A 237 -18.90 -4.60 -12.77
N LEU A 238 -19.74 -4.58 -11.74
CA LEU A 238 -20.45 -3.40 -11.27
C LEU A 238 -19.61 -2.69 -10.21
N VAL A 239 -19.45 -1.39 -10.34
CA VAL A 239 -18.67 -0.59 -9.38
C VAL A 239 -19.53 0.42 -8.65
N ALA A 240 -19.08 0.88 -7.48
CA ALA A 240 -19.50 2.10 -6.84
C ALA A 240 -18.25 2.96 -6.64
N ASP A 241 -18.05 3.89 -7.54
CA ASP A 241 -16.90 4.79 -7.57
C ASP A 241 -17.22 6.04 -6.75
N PRO A 242 -16.49 6.31 -5.65
CA PRO A 242 -16.80 7.42 -4.76
C PRO A 242 -16.56 8.81 -5.36
N VAL A 243 -16.02 8.92 -6.56
CA VAL A 243 -15.86 10.21 -7.26
C VAL A 243 -16.70 10.34 -8.51
N SER A 244 -17.34 9.25 -8.99
CA SER A 244 -18.10 9.29 -10.23
C SER A 244 -19.30 8.35 -10.21
N ARG A 245 -20.49 8.94 -10.16
CA ARG A 245 -21.73 8.22 -10.36
C ARG A 245 -21.83 7.66 -11.78
N LYS A 246 -21.39 8.43 -12.78
CA LYS A 246 -21.38 8.00 -14.18
C LYS A 246 -20.57 6.70 -14.37
N ARG A 247 -19.40 6.57 -13.76
CA ARG A 247 -18.62 5.31 -13.78
C ARG A 247 -19.30 4.19 -12.98
N SER A 248 -20.07 4.55 -11.95
CA SER A 248 -20.82 3.59 -11.13
C SER A 248 -22.06 3.02 -11.83
N GLU A 249 -22.57 3.70 -12.85
CA GLU A 249 -23.70 3.27 -13.69
C GLU A 249 -23.27 2.47 -14.92
N GLN A 250 -21.97 2.23 -15.10
CA GLN A 250 -21.42 1.44 -16.21
C GLN A 250 -21.02 0.02 -15.75
N GLU A 251 -21.06 -0.89 -16.70
CA GLU A 251 -20.49 -2.23 -16.54
C GLU A 251 -19.04 -2.24 -17.03
N TRP A 252 -18.15 -2.88 -16.28
CA TRP A 252 -16.72 -2.88 -16.54
C TRP A 252 -16.20 -4.29 -16.84
N ASP A 253 -15.27 -4.38 -17.78
CA ASP A 253 -14.53 -5.62 -17.99
C ASP A 253 -13.64 -5.91 -16.79
N LEU A 254 -13.67 -7.16 -16.31
CA LEU A 254 -12.79 -7.59 -15.23
C LEU A 254 -11.31 -7.36 -15.57
N SER A 255 -10.94 -7.49 -16.84
CA SER A 255 -9.57 -7.26 -17.32
C SER A 255 -9.10 -5.82 -17.08
N ILE A 256 -9.98 -4.82 -17.26
CA ILE A 256 -9.66 -3.41 -16.95
C ILE A 256 -9.36 -3.27 -15.45
N ILE A 257 -10.23 -3.82 -14.60
CA ILE A 257 -10.04 -3.79 -13.16
C ILE A 257 -8.71 -4.43 -12.75
N LEU A 258 -8.41 -5.63 -13.27
CA LEU A 258 -7.19 -6.37 -12.93
C LEU A 258 -5.91 -5.69 -13.45
N ASN A 259 -5.97 -5.09 -14.64
CA ASN A 259 -4.81 -4.45 -15.25
C ASN A 259 -4.47 -3.11 -14.60
N GLU A 260 -5.49 -2.38 -14.14
CA GLU A 260 -5.36 -1.03 -13.60
C GLU A 260 -5.27 -0.97 -12.07
N THR A 261 -5.31 -2.12 -11.37
CA THR A 261 -5.07 -2.12 -9.93
C THR A 261 -3.62 -1.81 -9.57
N ASN A 262 -3.44 -1.20 -8.41
CA ASN A 262 -2.12 -1.00 -7.80
C ASN A 262 -1.55 -2.34 -7.32
N LYS A 263 -0.75 -2.99 -8.16
CA LYS A 263 -0.15 -4.32 -7.89
C LYS A 263 0.83 -4.31 -6.72
N GLY A 264 1.36 -3.14 -6.36
CA GLY A 264 2.24 -2.94 -5.20
C GLY A 264 1.51 -2.62 -3.90
N ALA A 265 0.18 -2.76 -3.87
CA ALA A 265 -0.60 -2.41 -2.69
C ALA A 265 -0.20 -3.21 -1.45
N ALA A 266 -0.09 -2.50 -0.32
CA ALA A 266 0.17 -3.03 1.00
C ALA A 266 -1.10 -3.59 1.66
N ALA A 267 -0.98 -4.01 2.93
CA ALA A 267 -2.08 -4.45 3.79
C ALA A 267 -2.97 -5.56 3.17
N GLY A 268 -2.35 -6.46 2.39
CA GLY A 268 -3.04 -7.58 1.73
C GLY A 268 -3.70 -7.23 0.40
N GLY A 269 -3.70 -5.96 -0.04
CA GLY A 269 -4.28 -5.54 -1.33
C GLY A 269 -3.64 -6.16 -2.56
N PRO A 270 -4.12 -5.78 -3.74
CA PRO A 270 -4.92 -4.60 -4.08
C PRO A 270 -6.44 -4.74 -3.93
N PHE A 271 -6.94 -5.92 -3.63
CA PHE A 271 -8.36 -6.18 -3.41
C PHE A 271 -8.60 -6.64 -1.99
N TRP A 272 -9.66 -6.14 -1.36
CA TRP A 272 -10.12 -6.58 -0.04
C TRP A 272 -11.57 -7.02 -0.15
N ILE A 273 -11.81 -8.33 -0.11
CA ILE A 273 -13.15 -8.93 -0.05
C ILE A 273 -13.70 -8.72 1.35
N ILE A 274 -14.88 -8.11 1.45
CA ILE A 274 -15.52 -7.74 2.71
C ILE A 274 -16.89 -8.37 2.80
N SER A 275 -17.22 -8.96 3.96
CA SER A 275 -18.49 -9.61 4.25
C SER A 275 -18.88 -9.47 5.72
N LYS A 276 -20.14 -9.79 6.03
CA LYS A 276 -20.65 -9.98 7.40
C LYS A 276 -19.97 -11.14 8.12
#